data_321ceb5cae70d5f7e77f1c82a88cf3d4
#
_entry.id   321ceb5cae70d5f7e77f1c82a88cf3d4
#
_cell.length_a   1.000
_cell.length_b   1.000
_cell.length_c   1.000
_cell.angle_alpha   90.00
_cell.angle_beta   90.00
_cell.angle_gamma   90.00
#
_symmetry.space_group_name_H-M   'P 1'
#
loop_
_entity.id
_entity.type
_entity.pdbx_description
1 polymer ?
#
loop_
_entity_poly.entity_id
_entity_poly.type
_entity_poly.pdbx_seq_one_letter_code
_entity_poly.pdbx_strand_id
1 'polypeptide(L)'
;MKEVNSVSDATNIYGEDIKLTTTDASTLYKTIITELEKGAGEPLYPGDERRIFGEALVPVFVALYNSLNDVGRQTLLRYARGEVLDAIGERQDVRRLEGTPAKTTCASPSPRRRRKTSSFRNGRR
;
A
#
# COMPACT_ATOMS: atom_id res chain seq x y z
N MET A 1 -10.68 -31.16 -19.15
CA MET A 1 -11.01 -30.79 -17.76
C MET A 1 -9.72 -30.43 -17.06
N LYS A 2 -9.44 -29.13 -16.87
CA LYS A 2 -8.30 -28.68 -16.05
C LYS A 2 -8.77 -28.62 -14.61
N GLU A 3 -8.14 -29.41 -13.75
CA GLU A 3 -8.36 -29.37 -12.32
C GLU A 3 -8.00 -27.99 -11.79
N VAL A 4 -8.97 -27.34 -11.16
CA VAL A 4 -8.77 -26.11 -10.39
C VAL A 4 -8.18 -26.55 -9.06
N ASN A 5 -6.85 -26.62 -9.01
CA ASN A 5 -6.15 -27.00 -7.79
C ASN A 5 -5.56 -25.77 -7.14
N SER A 6 -6.11 -25.46 -6.01
CA SER A 6 -5.65 -24.66 -4.87
C SER A 6 -6.42 -23.38 -4.60
N VAL A 7 -6.67 -23.17 -3.33
CA VAL A 7 -7.30 -21.96 -2.73
C VAL A 7 -6.56 -20.68 -3.12
N SER A 8 -5.29 -20.76 -3.55
CA SER A 8 -4.49 -19.64 -4.07
C SER A 8 -4.99 -19.13 -5.43
N ASP A 9 -5.58 -19.98 -6.28
CA ASP A 9 -6.13 -19.56 -7.57
C ASP A 9 -7.48 -18.84 -7.43
N ALA A 10 -8.23 -19.13 -6.37
CA ALA A 10 -9.52 -18.48 -6.11
C ALA A 10 -9.38 -16.99 -5.74
N THR A 11 -8.21 -16.54 -5.27
CA THR A 11 -7.96 -15.14 -4.91
C THR A 11 -7.58 -14.27 -6.11
N ASN A 12 -7.24 -14.86 -7.25
CA ASN A 12 -6.87 -14.14 -8.47
C ASN A 12 -7.99 -14.15 -9.54
N ILE A 13 -9.25 -14.09 -9.11
CA ILE A 13 -10.42 -14.00 -10.02
C ILE A 13 -10.36 -12.74 -10.91
N TYR A 14 -9.56 -11.75 -10.50
CA TYR A 14 -9.53 -10.43 -11.12
C TYR A 14 -8.27 -10.18 -11.98
N GLY A 15 -7.43 -11.20 -12.21
CA GLY A 15 -6.22 -11.07 -13.04
C GLY A 15 -5.03 -10.41 -12.33
N GLU A 16 -3.93 -10.26 -13.06
CA GLU A 16 -2.70 -9.63 -12.59
C GLU A 16 -2.91 -8.14 -12.30
N ASP A 17 -2.05 -7.57 -11.45
CA ASP A 17 -2.02 -6.14 -11.18
C ASP A 17 -1.78 -5.32 -12.45
N ILE A 18 -2.66 -4.38 -12.72
CA ILE A 18 -2.55 -3.50 -13.89
C ILE A 18 -1.37 -2.55 -13.67
N LYS A 19 -0.38 -2.64 -14.56
CA LYS A 19 0.72 -1.69 -14.67
C LYS A 19 0.51 -0.84 -15.91
N LEU A 20 0.39 0.47 -15.74
CA LEU A 20 0.19 1.42 -16.84
C LEU A 20 1.50 1.82 -17.48
N THR A 21 2.56 1.92 -16.69
CA THR A 21 3.90 2.29 -17.13
C THR A 21 4.95 1.38 -16.51
N THR A 22 6.08 1.24 -17.20
CA THR A 22 7.24 0.49 -16.72
C THR A 22 7.95 1.29 -15.63
N THR A 23 8.14 0.68 -14.47
CA THR A 23 8.88 1.26 -13.32
C THR A 23 10.28 0.66 -13.17
N ASP A 24 10.73 -0.10 -14.18
CA ASP A 24 12.03 -0.73 -14.16
C ASP A 24 13.14 0.31 -14.38
N ALA A 25 13.96 0.51 -13.35
CA ALA A 25 15.05 1.48 -13.37
C ALA A 25 16.09 1.20 -14.46
N SER A 26 16.33 -0.07 -14.78
CA SER A 26 17.30 -0.44 -15.80
C SER A 26 16.86 -0.06 -17.22
N THR A 27 15.58 -0.21 -17.49
CA THR A 27 14.97 0.21 -18.76
C THR A 27 14.96 1.72 -18.91
N LEU A 28 14.57 2.43 -17.84
CA LEU A 28 14.58 3.89 -17.81
C LEU A 28 15.99 4.47 -18.00
N TYR A 29 16.97 3.91 -17.28
CA TYR A 29 18.38 4.29 -17.44
C TYR A 29 18.83 4.17 -18.90
N LYS A 30 18.63 3.04 -19.52
CA LYS A 30 19.00 2.80 -20.93
C LYS A 30 18.32 3.80 -21.86
N THR A 31 17.03 4.06 -21.67
CA THR A 31 16.27 5.02 -22.47
C THR A 31 16.84 6.42 -22.33
N ILE A 32 17.07 6.90 -21.10
CA ILE A 32 17.58 8.24 -20.82
C ILE A 32 18.96 8.41 -21.44
N ILE A 33 19.89 7.45 -21.25
CA ILE A 33 21.23 7.55 -21.81
C ILE A 33 21.19 7.52 -23.34
N THR A 34 20.39 6.64 -23.93
CA THR A 34 20.25 6.59 -25.40
C THR A 34 19.73 7.89 -26.00
N GLU A 35 18.74 8.53 -25.35
CA GLU A 35 18.24 9.82 -25.83
C GLU A 35 19.24 10.97 -25.61
N LEU A 36 20.02 10.93 -24.53
CA LEU A 36 21.11 11.89 -24.32
C LEU A 36 22.23 11.73 -25.36
N GLU A 37 22.63 10.51 -25.70
CA GLU A 37 23.62 10.21 -26.75
C GLU A 37 23.13 10.67 -28.13
N LYS A 38 21.87 10.45 -28.46
CA LYS A 38 21.27 10.96 -29.70
C LYS A 38 21.29 12.49 -29.75
N GLY A 39 20.96 13.15 -28.63
CA GLY A 39 20.99 14.62 -28.56
C GLY A 39 22.40 15.20 -28.61
N ALA A 40 23.39 14.49 -28.04
CA ALA A 40 24.78 14.88 -28.06
C ALA A 40 25.47 14.62 -29.42
N GLY A 41 24.98 13.65 -30.18
CA GLY A 41 25.57 13.20 -31.42
C GLY A 41 26.84 12.35 -31.24
N GLU A 42 27.20 12.01 -30.02
CA GLU A 42 28.38 11.22 -29.63
C GLU A 42 28.08 10.29 -28.45
N PRO A 43 28.80 9.17 -28.30
CA PRO A 43 28.64 8.27 -27.18
C PRO A 43 29.11 8.93 -25.88
N LEU A 44 28.31 8.80 -24.81
CA LEU A 44 28.64 9.34 -23.49
C LEU A 44 29.47 8.36 -22.68
N TYR A 45 30.73 8.73 -22.37
CA TYR A 45 31.64 7.91 -21.60
C TYR A 45 31.34 7.97 -20.08
N PRO A 46 31.76 6.95 -19.30
CA PRO A 46 31.71 7.02 -17.83
C PRO A 46 32.50 8.22 -17.31
N GLY A 47 31.85 9.09 -16.53
CA GLY A 47 32.44 10.33 -16.02
C GLY A 47 32.06 11.58 -16.80
N ASP A 48 31.36 11.49 -17.93
CA ASP A 48 30.78 12.64 -18.60
C ASP A 48 29.67 13.26 -17.72
N GLU A 49 29.74 14.60 -17.55
CA GLU A 49 28.76 15.33 -16.72
C GLU A 49 27.33 15.12 -17.17
N ARG A 50 27.10 15.04 -18.49
CA ARG A 50 25.78 14.78 -19.07
C ARG A 50 25.26 13.40 -18.69
N ARG A 51 26.14 12.40 -18.64
CA ARG A 51 25.79 11.04 -18.22
C ARG A 51 25.47 11.00 -16.74
N ILE A 52 26.30 11.62 -15.89
CA ILE A 52 26.08 11.70 -14.43
C ILE A 52 24.73 12.38 -14.15
N PHE A 53 24.41 13.46 -14.88
CA PHE A 53 23.12 14.12 -14.77
C PHE A 53 21.96 13.20 -15.17
N GLY A 54 22.08 12.46 -16.28
CA GLY A 54 21.09 11.47 -16.71
C GLY A 54 20.88 10.37 -15.67
N GLU A 55 21.97 9.86 -15.08
CA GLU A 55 21.91 8.84 -14.01
C GLU A 55 21.19 9.37 -12.75
N ALA A 56 21.42 10.62 -12.39
CA ALA A 56 20.74 11.26 -11.25
C ALA A 56 19.23 11.47 -11.47
N LEU A 57 18.78 11.55 -12.72
CA LEU A 57 17.35 11.68 -13.05
C LEU A 57 16.58 10.36 -12.96
N VAL A 58 17.25 9.21 -13.11
CA VAL A 58 16.58 7.89 -13.10
C VAL A 58 15.69 7.69 -11.89
N PRO A 59 16.13 7.89 -10.63
CA PRO A 59 15.28 7.68 -9.46
C PRO A 59 14.09 8.64 -9.42
N VAL A 60 14.22 9.85 -9.96
CA VAL A 60 13.13 10.81 -10.05
C VAL A 60 12.05 10.31 -11.00
N PHE A 61 12.43 9.79 -12.18
CA PHE A 61 11.49 9.20 -13.13
C PHE A 61 10.84 7.92 -12.58
N VAL A 62 11.58 7.08 -11.86
CA VAL A 62 11.01 5.90 -11.19
C VAL A 62 9.94 6.31 -10.19
N ALA A 63 10.19 7.32 -9.36
CA ALA A 63 9.22 7.84 -8.41
C ALA A 63 7.99 8.43 -9.12
N LEU A 64 8.19 9.19 -10.20
CA LEU A 64 7.10 9.75 -11.01
C LEU A 64 6.24 8.65 -11.63
N TYR A 65 6.84 7.62 -12.22
CA TYR A 65 6.09 6.51 -12.83
C TYR A 65 5.36 5.65 -11.79
N ASN A 66 5.91 5.48 -10.59
CA ASN A 66 5.20 4.85 -9.49
C ASN A 66 3.95 5.65 -9.10
N SER A 67 4.08 6.97 -8.95
CA SER A 67 2.94 7.84 -8.68
C SER A 67 1.90 7.80 -9.79
N LEU A 68 2.33 7.81 -11.05
CA LEU A 68 1.43 7.70 -12.21
C LEU A 68 0.68 6.37 -12.23
N ASN A 69 1.36 5.26 -11.92
CA ASN A 69 0.72 3.95 -11.80
C ASN A 69 -0.30 3.92 -10.65
N ASP A 70 -0.01 4.55 -9.51
CA ASP A 70 -0.95 4.62 -8.38
C ASP A 70 -2.19 5.46 -8.74
N VAL A 71 -2.01 6.63 -9.32
CA VAL A 71 -3.11 7.47 -9.82
C VAL A 71 -3.97 6.71 -10.83
N GLY A 72 -3.35 6.07 -11.81
CA GLY A 72 -4.08 5.31 -12.81
C GLY A 72 -4.83 4.11 -12.22
N ARG A 73 -4.28 3.44 -11.23
CA ARG A 73 -4.98 2.37 -10.51
C ARG A 73 -6.17 2.90 -9.72
N GLN A 74 -6.05 4.06 -9.10
CA GLN A 74 -7.12 4.65 -8.31
C GLN A 74 -8.36 5.02 -9.14
N THR A 75 -8.24 5.17 -10.47
CA THR A 75 -9.40 5.33 -11.35
C THR A 75 -10.27 4.08 -11.45
N LEU A 76 -9.73 2.93 -11.08
CA LEU A 76 -10.43 1.66 -11.08
C LEU A 76 -11.03 1.39 -9.69
N LEU A 77 -12.31 1.07 -9.63
CA LEU A 77 -13.04 0.81 -8.38
C LEU A 77 -12.32 -0.20 -7.46
N ARG A 78 -11.67 -1.21 -8.04
CA ARG A 78 -10.93 -2.24 -7.30
C ARG A 78 -9.78 -1.69 -6.46
N TYR A 79 -9.10 -0.64 -6.94
CA TYR A 79 -7.91 -0.06 -6.31
C TYR A 79 -8.20 1.30 -5.66
N ALA A 80 -9.38 1.86 -5.90
CA ALA A 80 -9.79 3.15 -5.37
C ALA A 80 -9.84 3.14 -3.84
N ARG A 81 -9.29 4.19 -3.22
CA ARG A 81 -9.19 4.35 -1.77
C ARG A 81 -9.59 5.76 -1.35
N GLY A 82 -10.05 5.89 -0.10
CA GLY A 82 -10.35 7.18 0.52
C GLY A 82 -11.32 8.02 -0.31
N GLU A 83 -10.97 9.27 -0.56
CA GLU A 83 -11.78 10.26 -1.26
C GLU A 83 -12.09 9.87 -2.72
N VAL A 84 -11.16 9.18 -3.39
CA VAL A 84 -11.37 8.73 -4.77
C VAL A 84 -12.49 7.68 -4.83
N LEU A 85 -12.52 6.75 -3.86
CA LEU A 85 -13.59 5.76 -3.73
C LEU A 85 -14.94 6.44 -3.44
N ASP A 86 -14.94 7.47 -2.59
CA ASP A 86 -16.14 8.23 -2.26
C ASP A 86 -16.67 8.99 -3.51
N ALA A 87 -15.78 9.61 -4.29
CA ALA A 87 -16.13 10.27 -5.54
C ALA A 87 -16.68 9.29 -6.60
N ILE A 88 -16.14 8.07 -6.68
CA ILE A 88 -16.66 7.02 -7.55
C ILE A 88 -18.05 6.57 -7.05
N GLY A 89 -18.24 6.44 -5.73
CA GLY A 89 -19.51 6.10 -5.11
C GLY A 89 -20.60 7.14 -5.36
N GLU A 90 -20.27 8.42 -5.27
CA GLU A 90 -21.20 9.53 -5.56
C GLU A 90 -21.75 9.47 -6.99
N ARG A 91 -20.96 9.04 -7.96
CA ARG A 91 -21.43 8.86 -9.35
C ARG A 91 -22.50 7.78 -9.49
N GLN A 92 -22.59 6.87 -8.51
CA GLN A 92 -23.58 5.79 -8.44
C GLN A 92 -24.64 6.04 -7.36
N ASP A 93 -24.67 7.26 -6.78
CA ASP A 93 -25.55 7.63 -5.66
C ASP A 93 -25.38 6.74 -4.42
N VAL A 94 -24.16 6.23 -4.22
CA VAL A 94 -23.79 5.40 -3.06
C VAL A 94 -22.90 6.21 -2.14
N ARG A 95 -23.26 6.27 -0.86
CA ARG A 95 -22.44 6.94 0.18
C ARG A 95 -21.85 5.92 1.14
N ARG A 96 -20.66 6.23 1.63
CA ARG A 96 -20.01 5.41 2.66
C ARG A 96 -20.83 5.48 3.95
N LEU A 97 -21.01 4.33 4.59
CA LEU A 97 -21.61 4.27 5.93
C LEU A 97 -20.64 4.89 6.94
N GLU A 98 -21.19 5.64 7.89
CA GLU A 98 -20.40 6.16 9.01
C GLU A 98 -19.81 5.03 9.85
N GLY A 99 -18.57 5.21 10.32
CA GLY A 99 -17.91 4.25 11.19
C GLY A 99 -18.64 4.12 12.52
N THR A 100 -19.11 2.93 12.84
CA THR A 100 -19.65 2.65 14.17
C THR A 100 -18.53 2.16 15.09
N PRO A 101 -18.45 2.64 16.35
CA PRO A 101 -17.45 2.14 17.28
C PRO A 101 -17.68 0.65 17.56
N ALA A 102 -16.59 -0.10 17.66
CA ALA A 102 -16.66 -1.50 18.05
C ALA A 102 -17.22 -1.61 19.46
N LYS A 103 -18.28 -2.39 19.62
CA LYS A 103 -18.87 -2.70 20.94
C LYS A 103 -18.51 -4.12 21.31
N THR A 104 -17.89 -4.30 22.48
CA THR A 104 -17.64 -5.61 23.04
C THR A 104 -18.23 -5.69 24.44
N THR A 105 -18.82 -6.83 24.77
CA THR A 105 -19.28 -7.10 26.13
C THR A 105 -18.15 -7.80 26.86
N CYS A 106 -17.42 -7.08 27.71
CA CYS A 106 -16.44 -7.68 28.59
C CYS A 106 -17.15 -8.18 29.85
N ALA A 107 -17.19 -9.49 30.05
CA ALA A 107 -17.51 -10.06 31.34
C ALA A 107 -16.31 -9.83 32.26
N SER A 108 -16.34 -8.75 33.03
CA SER A 108 -15.36 -8.53 34.10
C SER A 108 -15.67 -9.52 35.22
N PRO A 109 -14.75 -10.42 35.59
CA PRO A 109 -14.97 -11.25 36.78
C PRO A 109 -15.08 -10.30 37.98
N SER A 110 -16.22 -10.35 38.66
CA SER A 110 -16.48 -9.59 39.88
C SER A 110 -15.29 -9.76 40.85
N PRO A 111 -14.73 -8.68 41.41
CA PRO A 111 -13.64 -8.81 42.35
C PRO A 111 -14.11 -9.66 43.53
N ARG A 112 -13.50 -10.83 43.72
CA ARG A 112 -13.74 -11.71 44.87
C ARG A 112 -13.64 -10.84 46.13
N ARG A 113 -14.77 -10.64 46.82
CA ARG A 113 -14.81 -10.01 48.14
C ARG A 113 -13.79 -10.74 49.01
N ARG A 114 -12.69 -10.09 49.33
CA ARG A 114 -11.69 -10.58 50.30
C ARG A 114 -12.45 -10.73 51.62
N ARG A 115 -12.69 -11.97 52.01
CA ARG A 115 -13.20 -12.31 53.32
C ARG A 115 -12.21 -11.72 54.35
N LYS A 116 -12.61 -10.67 55.07
CA LYS A 116 -11.85 -10.17 56.23
C LYS A 116 -11.81 -11.31 57.22
N THR A 117 -10.67 -11.93 57.39
CA THR A 117 -10.40 -12.78 58.54
C THR A 117 -10.34 -11.88 59.76
N SER A 118 -11.37 -11.93 60.59
CA SER A 118 -11.34 -11.27 61.90
C SER A 118 -10.22 -11.92 62.72
N SER A 119 -9.18 -11.18 62.97
CA SER A 119 -8.12 -11.53 63.87
C SER A 119 -8.76 -11.58 65.30
N PHE A 120 -8.89 -12.77 65.78
CA PHE A 120 -9.31 -13.05 67.16
C PHE A 120 -8.19 -12.55 68.08
N ARG A 121 -8.36 -11.43 68.70
CA ARG A 121 -7.45 -10.84 69.69
C ARG A 121 -7.69 -11.61 70.99
N ASN A 122 -6.84 -12.59 71.25
CA ASN A 122 -6.81 -13.30 72.51
C ASN A 122 -6.22 -12.38 73.58
N GLY A 123 -7.07 -11.89 74.49
CA GLY A 123 -6.63 -11.19 75.68
C GLY A 123 -6.09 -12.17 76.72
N ARG A 124 -4.92 -11.92 77.19
CA ARG A 124 -4.46 -12.49 78.45
C ARG A 124 -3.90 -11.40 79.35
N ARG A 125 -4.33 -11.46 80.55
CA ARG A 125 -4.10 -10.74 81.76
C ARG A 125 -2.63 -10.44 82.04
#